data_0a1ba2f9011d46beb9fa0849ddc89e54
#
_entry.id   0a1ba2f9011d46beb9fa0849ddc89e54
#
_cell.length_a   1.000
_cell.length_b   1.000
_cell.length_c   1.000
_cell.angle_alpha   90.00
_cell.angle_beta   90.00
_cell.angle_gamma   90.00
#
_symmetry.space_group_name_H-M   'P 1'
#
loop_
_entity.id
_entity.type
_entity.pdbx_description
1 polymer ?
#
loop_
_entity_poly.entity_id
_entity_poly.type
_entity_poly.pdbx_seq_one_letter_code
_entity_poly.pdbx_strand_id
1 'polypeptide(L)'
;MTAGKDYRQGTATLARVFAEQGHWEKAAEIYRNLLRHDPQREDLKRALAEAETGMRAAARTSSQELESLFREWIDLLLQYDRLQKLRRLKTRL
;
A
#
# COMPACT_ATOMS: atom_id res chain seq x y z
N MET A 1 20.65 12.09 -30.47
CA MET A 1 19.64 11.20 -29.90
C MET A 1 19.61 11.24 -28.40
N THR A 2 19.61 12.41 -27.86
CA THR A 2 19.52 12.67 -26.44
C THR A 2 18.09 12.49 -25.90
N ALA A 3 17.08 12.54 -26.79
CA ALA A 3 15.67 12.45 -26.40
C ALA A 3 15.29 11.12 -25.74
N GLY A 4 15.91 9.99 -26.16
CA GLY A 4 15.64 8.69 -25.56
C GLY A 4 16.21 8.52 -24.15
N LYS A 5 17.38 9.11 -23.87
CA LYS A 5 17.99 9.10 -22.55
C LYS A 5 17.24 10.01 -21.58
N ASP A 6 16.85 11.18 -22.04
CA ASP A 6 16.09 12.14 -21.24
C ASP A 6 14.74 11.57 -20.82
N TYR A 7 14.08 10.85 -21.74
CA TYR A 7 12.82 10.17 -21.46
C TYR A 7 12.99 9.11 -20.36
N ARG A 8 14.04 8.29 -20.44
CA ARG A 8 14.31 7.25 -19.45
C ARG A 8 14.63 7.84 -18.07
N GLN A 9 15.42 8.91 -18.04
CA GLN A 9 15.73 9.61 -16.80
C GLN A 9 14.49 10.25 -16.19
N GLY A 10 13.66 10.87 -17.04
CA GLY A 10 12.39 11.44 -16.59
C GLY A 10 11.46 10.39 -16.04
N THR A 11 11.42 9.21 -16.64
CA THR A 11 10.59 8.10 -16.18
C THR A 11 11.09 7.55 -14.84
N ALA A 12 12.41 7.42 -14.67
CA ALA A 12 13.01 7.00 -13.41
C ALA A 12 12.73 8.01 -12.29
N THR A 13 12.80 9.30 -12.61
CA THR A 13 12.46 10.36 -11.66
C THR A 13 11.00 10.30 -11.26
N LEU A 14 10.11 10.05 -12.23
CA LEU A 14 8.69 9.90 -11.99
C LEU A 14 8.42 8.70 -11.05
N ALA A 15 9.09 7.58 -11.28
CA ALA A 15 8.98 6.41 -10.41
C ALA A 15 9.41 6.74 -8.98
N ARG A 16 10.48 7.50 -8.83
CA ARG A 16 10.96 7.95 -7.53
C ARG A 16 9.94 8.83 -6.82
N VAL A 17 9.30 9.74 -7.54
CA VAL A 17 8.25 10.59 -6.99
C VAL A 17 7.07 9.74 -6.52
N PHE A 18 6.65 8.75 -7.30
CA PHE A 18 5.60 7.82 -6.88
C PHE A 18 5.97 7.07 -5.60
N ALA A 19 7.23 6.61 -5.51
CA ALA A 19 7.72 5.92 -4.31
C ALA A 19 7.68 6.85 -3.08
N GLU A 20 8.10 8.09 -3.24
CA GLU A 20 8.07 9.09 -2.17
C GLU A 20 6.65 9.39 -1.70
N GLN A 21 5.68 9.31 -2.60
CA GLN A 21 4.27 9.51 -2.28
C GLN A 21 3.58 8.26 -1.73
N GLY A 22 4.30 7.15 -1.61
CA GLY A 22 3.75 5.89 -1.13
C GLY A 22 3.08 5.04 -2.19
N HIS A 23 3.15 5.43 -3.46
CA HIS A 23 2.61 4.65 -4.58
C HIS A 23 3.64 3.63 -5.06
N TRP A 24 3.94 2.66 -4.18
CA TRP A 24 5.01 1.69 -4.38
C TRP A 24 4.76 0.78 -5.59
N GLU A 25 3.51 0.38 -5.82
CA GLU A 25 3.15 -0.47 -6.94
C GLU A 25 3.47 0.17 -8.29
N LYS A 26 3.08 1.43 -8.45
CA LYS A 26 3.35 2.17 -9.68
C LYS A 26 4.85 2.39 -9.88
N ALA A 27 5.56 2.71 -8.80
CA ALA A 27 7.01 2.87 -8.84
C ALA A 27 7.68 1.57 -9.28
N ALA A 28 7.30 0.45 -8.67
CA ALA A 28 7.86 -0.86 -9.01
C ALA A 28 7.60 -1.24 -10.47
N GLU A 29 6.40 -0.97 -10.96
CA GLU A 29 6.03 -1.24 -12.36
C GLU A 29 6.91 -0.46 -13.32
N ILE A 30 7.13 0.84 -13.06
CA ILE A 30 7.97 1.69 -13.90
C ILE A 30 9.42 1.19 -13.88
N TYR A 31 9.94 0.84 -12.69
CA TYR A 31 11.30 0.33 -12.58
C TYR A 31 11.48 -1.01 -13.30
N ARG A 32 10.48 -1.89 -13.26
CA ARG A 32 10.52 -3.15 -14.02
C ARG A 32 10.57 -2.91 -15.52
N ASN A 33 9.78 -1.97 -16.01
CA ASN A 33 9.79 -1.61 -17.43
C ASN A 33 11.13 -1.05 -17.87
N LEU A 34 11.73 -0.19 -17.04
CA LEU A 34 13.05 0.36 -17.32
C LEU A 34 14.12 -0.72 -17.32
N LEU A 35 14.05 -1.68 -16.41
CA LEU A 35 14.99 -2.79 -16.35
C LEU A 35 14.86 -3.76 -17.51
N ARG A 36 13.69 -3.88 -18.13
CA ARG A 36 13.52 -4.67 -19.36
C ARG A 36 14.33 -4.10 -20.51
N HIS A 37 14.41 -2.78 -20.58
CA HIS A 37 15.18 -2.11 -21.63
C HIS A 37 16.67 -2.05 -21.30
N ASP A 38 17.01 -2.03 -20.01
CA ASP A 38 18.40 -1.89 -19.57
C ASP A 38 18.64 -2.74 -18.32
N PRO A 39 18.79 -4.08 -18.49
CA PRO A 39 18.83 -5.00 -17.36
C PRO A 39 20.11 -4.93 -16.52
N GLN A 40 21.12 -4.20 -16.97
CA GLN A 40 22.40 -4.09 -16.27
C GLN A 40 22.49 -2.90 -15.33
N ARG A 41 21.49 -2.06 -15.27
CA ARG A 41 21.51 -0.89 -14.41
C ARG A 41 21.21 -1.26 -12.96
N GLU A 42 22.25 -1.20 -12.14
CA GLU A 42 22.15 -1.56 -10.74
C GLU A 42 21.36 -0.56 -9.90
N ASP A 43 21.41 0.71 -10.28
CA ASP A 43 20.61 1.76 -9.62
C ASP A 43 19.12 1.48 -9.73
N LEU A 44 18.65 0.99 -10.88
CA LEU A 44 17.25 0.60 -11.08
C LEU A 44 16.91 -0.66 -10.30
N LYS A 45 17.84 -1.62 -10.20
CA LYS A 45 17.64 -2.82 -9.41
C LYS A 45 17.45 -2.50 -7.92
N ARG A 46 18.26 -1.59 -7.40
CA ARG A 46 18.14 -1.12 -6.01
C ARG A 46 16.82 -0.40 -5.79
N ALA A 47 16.48 0.50 -6.70
CA ALA A 47 15.23 1.24 -6.62
C ALA A 47 14.02 0.30 -6.65
N LEU A 48 14.05 -0.73 -7.50
CA LEU A 48 13.01 -1.74 -7.55
C LEU A 48 12.92 -2.51 -6.23
N ALA A 49 14.06 -2.92 -5.67
CA ALA A 49 14.10 -3.62 -4.39
C ALA A 49 13.51 -2.76 -3.27
N GLU A 50 13.83 -1.47 -3.23
CA GLU A 50 13.25 -0.53 -2.27
C GLU A 50 11.74 -0.39 -2.45
N ALA A 51 11.28 -0.31 -3.69
CA ALA A 51 9.85 -0.22 -3.98
C ALA A 51 9.11 -1.49 -3.53
N GLU A 52 9.68 -2.66 -3.77
CA GLU A 52 9.10 -3.93 -3.32
C GLU A 52 9.07 -4.03 -1.81
N THR A 53 10.12 -3.57 -1.13
CA THR A 53 10.16 -3.52 0.33
C THR A 53 9.08 -2.57 0.86
N GLY A 54 8.92 -1.41 0.22
CA GLY A 54 7.87 -0.45 0.56
C GLY A 54 6.48 -1.03 0.39
N MET A 55 6.25 -1.80 -0.67
CA MET A 55 4.98 -2.50 -0.92
C MET A 55 4.65 -3.48 0.20
N ARG A 56 5.63 -4.26 0.63
CA ARG A 56 5.44 -5.23 1.72
C ARG A 56 5.15 -4.55 3.04
N ALA A 57 5.88 -3.49 3.35
CA ALA A 57 5.68 -2.71 4.57
C ALA A 57 4.29 -2.06 4.59
N ALA A 58 3.87 -1.47 3.46
CA ALA A 58 2.55 -0.86 3.32
C ALA A 58 1.45 -1.90 3.47
N ALA A 59 1.62 -3.08 2.88
CA ALA A 59 0.66 -4.17 2.99
C ALA A 59 0.52 -4.65 4.44
N ARG A 60 1.62 -4.77 5.17
CA ARG A 60 1.60 -5.15 6.59
C ARG A 60 0.87 -4.13 7.45
N THR A 61 1.19 -2.85 7.26
CA THR A 61 0.57 -1.75 7.99
C THR A 61 -0.94 -1.71 7.72
N SER A 62 -1.32 -1.81 6.45
CA SER A 62 -2.71 -1.84 6.03
C SER A 62 -3.46 -3.02 6.64
N SER A 63 -2.84 -4.20 6.65
CA SER A 63 -3.41 -5.41 7.24
C SER A 63 -3.61 -5.26 8.75
N GLN A 64 -2.63 -4.70 9.45
CA GLN A 64 -2.72 -4.45 10.90
C GLN A 64 -3.79 -3.42 11.23
N GLU A 65 -3.90 -2.37 10.43
CA GLU A 65 -4.94 -1.35 10.61
C GLU A 65 -6.34 -1.95 10.40
N LEU A 66 -6.50 -2.79 9.39
CA LEU A 66 -7.76 -3.48 9.12
C LEU A 66 -8.14 -4.43 10.25
N GLU A 67 -7.17 -5.18 10.79
CA GLU A 67 -7.42 -6.04 11.95
C GLU A 67 -7.89 -5.25 13.17
N SER A 68 -7.22 -4.14 13.45
CA SER A 68 -7.56 -3.28 14.57
C SER A 68 -8.97 -2.70 14.42
N LEU A 69 -9.29 -2.17 13.25
CA LEU A 69 -10.62 -1.65 12.93
C LEU A 69 -11.69 -2.72 13.00
N PHE A 70 -11.37 -3.92 12.53
CA PHE A 70 -12.29 -5.05 12.56
C PHE A 70 -12.61 -5.48 13.99
N ARG A 71 -11.61 -5.51 14.86
CA ARG A 71 -11.80 -5.80 16.30
C ARG A 71 -12.68 -4.76 16.97
N GLU A 72 -12.41 -3.49 16.73
CA GLU A 72 -13.23 -2.41 17.26
C GLU A 72 -14.68 -2.51 16.80
N TRP A 73 -14.86 -2.85 15.54
CA TRP A 73 -16.18 -2.99 14.94
C TRP A 73 -16.96 -4.16 15.57
N ILE A 74 -16.30 -5.30 15.78
CA ILE A 74 -16.88 -6.46 16.44
C ILE A 74 -17.29 -6.11 17.87
N ASP A 75 -16.43 -5.42 18.62
CA ASP A 75 -16.73 -4.99 19.99
C ASP A 75 -17.96 -4.09 20.03
N LEU A 76 -18.06 -3.15 19.11
CA LEU A 76 -19.22 -2.27 19.00
C LEU A 76 -20.50 -3.04 18.69
N LEU A 77 -20.42 -4.02 17.79
CA LEU A 77 -21.56 -4.88 17.45
C LEU A 77 -22.03 -5.70 18.67
N LEU A 78 -21.09 -6.25 19.42
CA LEU A 78 -21.41 -7.02 20.63
C LEU A 78 -22.07 -6.15 21.70
N GLN A 79 -21.56 -4.93 21.89
CA GLN A 79 -22.17 -3.96 22.81
C GLN A 79 -23.58 -3.59 22.39
N TYR A 80 -23.78 -3.35 21.09
CA TYR A 80 -25.09 -3.04 20.54
C TYR A 80 -26.08 -4.18 20.76
N ASP A 81 -25.66 -5.41 20.52
CA ASP A 81 -26.48 -6.60 20.71
C ASP A 81 -26.89 -6.75 22.19
N ARG A 82 -25.97 -6.54 23.13
CA ARG A 82 -26.26 -6.54 24.57
C ARG A 82 -27.27 -5.47 24.94
N LEU A 83 -27.12 -4.28 24.41
CA LEU A 83 -28.06 -3.19 24.68
C LEU A 83 -29.47 -3.52 24.18
N GLN A 84 -29.59 -4.12 23.01
CA GLN A 84 -30.86 -4.54 22.46
C GLN A 84 -31.52 -5.64 23.30
N LYS A 85 -30.74 -6.60 23.76
CA LYS A 85 -31.24 -7.66 24.67
C LYS A 85 -31.76 -7.09 25.96
N LEU A 86 -31.06 -6.13 26.54
CA LEU A 86 -31.48 -5.45 27.76
C LEU A 86 -32.77 -4.65 27.54
N ARG A 87 -32.92 -3.99 26.41
CA ARG A 87 -34.15 -3.28 26.06
C ARG A 87 -35.34 -4.23 25.91
N ARG A 88 -35.13 -5.39 25.29
CA ARG A 88 -36.16 -6.43 25.18
C ARG A 88 -36.62 -6.95 26.52
N LEU A 89 -35.67 -7.14 27.43
CA LEU A 89 -35.99 -7.57 28.78
C LEU A 89 -36.80 -6.51 29.56
N LYS A 90 -36.46 -5.22 29.39
CA LYS A 90 -37.19 -4.12 30.00
C LYS A 90 -38.62 -4.01 29.48
N THR A 91 -38.84 -4.25 28.21
CA THR A 91 -40.18 -4.16 27.62
C THR A 91 -41.08 -5.35 27.97
N ARG A 92 -40.53 -6.47 28.41
CA ARG A 92 -41.30 -7.63 28.89
C ARG A 92 -41.72 -7.53 30.35
N LEU A 93 -41.07 -6.67 31.10
CA LEU A 93 -41.41 -6.41 32.49
C LEU A 93 -42.40 -5.26 32.61
#